data_82d1350351751aa844cb62f8a30806c4
#
_entry.id   82d1350351751aa844cb62f8a30806c4
#
_cell.length_a   1.000
_cell.length_b   1.000
_cell.length_c   1.000
_cell.angle_alpha   90.00
_cell.angle_beta   90.00
_cell.angle_gamma   90.00
#
_symmetry.space_group_name_H-M   'P 1'
#
loop_
_entity.id
_entity.type
_entity.pdbx_description
1 polymer ?
#
loop_
_entity_poly.entity_id
_entity_poly.type
_entity_poly.pdbx_seq_one_letter_code
_entity_poly.pdbx_strand_id
1 'polypeptide(L)'
;MSNLELLKKLIKIESISPNDNGCFDVIKQQFDGLDFSFEETNYKNISNLIITNGDSKNKTFCFLGHTDVVPPGPESEWSVPPFSGEIIDNKIYGRGAADMKGGVALSLIHI
;
A
#
# COMPACT_ATOMS: atom_id res chain seq x y z
N MET A 1 -8.18 -4.37 11.89
CA MET A 1 -7.19 -3.28 11.76
C MET A 1 -7.89 -2.07 11.21
N SER A 2 -7.74 -0.92 11.84
CA SER A 2 -8.30 0.33 11.31
C SER A 2 -7.53 0.75 10.05
N ASN A 3 -8.18 1.57 9.22
CA ASN A 3 -7.55 2.08 8.00
C ASN A 3 -6.29 2.91 8.29
N LEU A 4 -6.29 3.64 9.40
CA LEU A 4 -5.12 4.41 9.83
C LEU A 4 -3.95 3.50 10.27
N GLU A 5 -4.25 2.41 10.97
CA GLU A 5 -3.23 1.42 11.34
C GLU A 5 -2.64 0.72 10.11
N LEU A 6 -3.50 0.39 9.14
CA LEU A 6 -3.04 -0.15 7.86
C LEU A 6 -2.11 0.83 7.14
N LEU A 7 -2.50 2.10 7.04
CA LEU A 7 -1.67 3.14 6.41
C LEU A 7 -0.32 3.30 7.13
N LYS A 8 -0.33 3.36 8.45
CA LYS A 8 0.92 3.42 9.25
C LYS A 8 1.82 2.22 8.99
N LYS A 9 1.23 1.03 8.91
CA LYS A 9 1.96 -0.21 8.64
C LYS A 9 2.61 -0.17 7.25
N LEU A 10 1.86 0.28 6.24
CA LEU A 10 2.39 0.44 4.88
C LEU A 10 3.50 1.49 4.80
N ILE A 11 3.37 2.64 5.48
CA ILE A 11 4.39 3.70 5.48
C ILE A 11 5.71 3.19 6.09
N LYS A 12 5.64 2.37 7.14
CA LYS A 12 6.83 1.80 7.80
C LYS A 12 7.62 0.82 6.93
N ILE A 13 7.01 0.31 5.86
CA ILE A 13 7.69 -0.55 4.91
C ILE A 13 8.46 0.32 3.91
N GLU A 14 9.78 0.17 3.87
CA GLU A 14 10.66 0.88 2.95
C GLU A 14 10.61 0.27 1.55
N SER A 15 9.45 0.35 0.92
CA SER A 15 9.19 -0.19 -0.43
C SER A 15 9.71 0.74 -1.52
N ILE A 16 10.99 1.10 -1.44
CA ILE A 16 11.65 1.94 -2.45
C ILE A 16 11.72 1.17 -3.76
N SER A 17 11.22 1.80 -4.83
CA SER A 17 11.16 1.20 -6.17
C SER A 17 12.52 0.56 -6.56
N PRO A 18 12.53 -0.67 -7.08
CA PRO A 18 11.38 -1.49 -7.51
C PRO A 18 10.88 -2.50 -6.44
N ASN A 19 11.28 -2.37 -5.19
CA ASN A 19 11.07 -3.37 -4.15
C ASN A 19 9.71 -3.23 -3.46
N ASP A 20 8.98 -4.34 -3.33
CA ASP A 20 7.73 -4.39 -2.55
C ASP A 20 7.99 -4.42 -1.03
N ASN A 21 9.01 -5.13 -0.61
CA ASN A 21 9.43 -5.29 0.79
C ASN A 21 8.32 -5.73 1.76
N GLY A 22 7.29 -6.42 1.27
CA GLY A 22 6.22 -6.97 2.10
C GLY A 22 4.93 -6.15 2.12
N CYS A 23 4.80 -5.09 1.32
CA CYS A 23 3.54 -4.37 1.18
C CYS A 23 2.40 -5.28 0.71
N PHE A 24 2.66 -6.17 -0.25
CA PHE A 24 1.66 -7.10 -0.76
C PHE A 24 1.14 -8.04 0.33
N ASP A 25 2.00 -8.52 1.21
CA ASP A 25 1.58 -9.40 2.30
C ASP A 25 0.68 -8.67 3.30
N VAL A 26 0.99 -7.43 3.61
CA VAL A 26 0.15 -6.58 4.47
C VAL A 26 -1.21 -6.33 3.83
N ILE A 27 -1.25 -6.11 2.52
CA ILE A 27 -2.50 -5.93 1.77
C ILE A 27 -3.31 -7.21 1.75
N LYS A 28 -2.70 -8.36 1.40
CA LYS A 28 -3.37 -9.65 1.37
C LYS A 28 -4.03 -10.01 2.70
N GLN A 29 -3.38 -9.70 3.82
CA GLN A 29 -3.93 -9.93 5.17
C GLN A 29 -5.26 -9.21 5.40
N GLN A 30 -5.56 -8.12 4.69
CA GLN A 30 -6.84 -7.43 4.81
C GLN A 30 -8.00 -8.23 4.22
N PHE A 31 -7.70 -9.23 3.41
CA PHE A 31 -8.68 -10.11 2.75
C PHE A 31 -8.83 -11.46 3.44
N ASP A 32 -8.19 -11.67 4.59
CA ASP A 32 -8.26 -12.92 5.33
C ASP A 32 -9.71 -13.26 5.69
N GLY A 33 -10.13 -14.48 5.35
CA GLY A 33 -11.50 -14.94 5.55
C GLY A 33 -12.53 -14.45 4.52
N LEU A 34 -12.09 -13.72 3.51
CA LEU A 34 -12.93 -13.26 2.40
C LEU A 34 -12.66 -14.09 1.13
N ASP A 35 -13.67 -14.22 0.29
CA ASP A 35 -13.57 -14.99 -0.96
C ASP A 35 -12.95 -14.14 -2.08
N PHE A 36 -11.64 -13.93 -1.99
CA PHE A 36 -10.85 -13.23 -2.99
C PHE A 36 -9.72 -14.10 -3.53
N SER A 37 -9.41 -13.95 -4.79
CA SER A 37 -8.29 -14.60 -5.46
C SER A 37 -7.14 -13.64 -5.63
N PHE A 38 -5.92 -14.17 -5.47
CA PHE A 38 -4.67 -13.40 -5.58
C PHE A 38 -3.83 -13.94 -6.73
N GLU A 39 -3.31 -13.06 -7.55
CA GLU A 39 -2.35 -13.37 -8.59
C GLU A 39 -1.18 -12.40 -8.50
N GLU A 40 0.03 -12.92 -8.41
CA GLU A 40 1.25 -12.12 -8.51
C GLU A 40 1.88 -12.33 -9.89
N THR A 41 2.14 -11.23 -10.58
CA THR A 41 2.83 -11.23 -11.85
C THR A 41 4.11 -10.41 -11.75
N ASN A 42 5.22 -11.01 -12.17
CA ASN A 42 6.54 -10.39 -12.11
C ASN A 42 7.05 -10.13 -13.52
N TYR A 43 7.50 -8.91 -13.76
CA TYR A 43 8.21 -8.55 -14.97
C TYR A 43 9.58 -7.96 -14.60
N LYS A 44 10.64 -8.68 -14.93
CA LYS A 44 12.01 -8.37 -14.47
C LYS A 44 12.03 -8.33 -12.93
N ASN A 45 12.37 -7.16 -12.36
CA ASN A 45 12.44 -6.93 -10.92
C ASN A 45 11.20 -6.21 -10.35
N ILE A 46 10.13 -6.09 -11.15
CA ILE A 46 8.89 -5.42 -10.75
C ILE A 46 7.84 -6.49 -10.48
N SER A 47 7.21 -6.41 -9.30
CA SER A 47 6.11 -7.27 -8.91
C SER A 47 4.78 -6.52 -8.97
N ASN A 48 3.73 -7.22 -9.42
CA ASN A 48 2.36 -6.71 -9.44
C ASN A 48 1.47 -7.71 -8.71
N LEU A 49 0.52 -7.20 -7.94
CA LEU A 49 -0.50 -7.99 -7.26
C LEU A 49 -1.88 -7.65 -7.83
N ILE A 50 -2.57 -8.69 -8.27
CA ILE A 50 -3.95 -8.60 -8.73
C ILE A 50 -4.85 -9.32 -7.72
N ILE A 51 -5.86 -8.64 -7.23
CA ILE A 51 -6.82 -9.18 -6.25
C ILE A 51 -8.20 -9.11 -6.87
N THR A 52 -8.88 -10.24 -6.98
CA THR A 52 -10.16 -10.32 -7.68
C THR A 52 -11.22 -11.06 -6.86
N ASN A 53 -12.47 -10.65 -7.06
CA ASN A 53 -13.66 -11.35 -6.58
C ASN A 53 -14.78 -11.19 -7.61
N GLY A 54 -15.71 -12.13 -7.61
CA GLY A 54 -16.92 -12.07 -8.42
C GLY A 54 -16.83 -12.80 -9.76
N ASP A 55 -17.90 -12.68 -10.53
CA ASP A 55 -18.06 -13.36 -11.82
C ASP A 55 -17.51 -12.49 -12.96
N SER A 56 -16.61 -13.05 -13.75
CA SER A 56 -16.02 -12.41 -14.94
C SER A 56 -17.04 -12.04 -16.03
N LYS A 57 -18.26 -12.57 -15.96
CA LYS A 57 -19.35 -12.20 -16.88
C LYS A 57 -20.00 -10.86 -16.55
N ASN A 58 -19.81 -10.36 -15.35
CA ASN A 58 -20.33 -9.08 -14.90
C ASN A 58 -19.38 -7.94 -15.22
N LYS A 59 -19.87 -6.70 -15.11
CA LYS A 59 -19.03 -5.51 -15.21
C LYS A 59 -18.02 -5.52 -14.06
N THR A 60 -16.79 -5.15 -14.36
CA THR A 60 -15.72 -5.09 -13.38
C THR A 60 -15.49 -3.64 -12.95
N PHE A 61 -15.40 -3.43 -11.64
CA PHE A 61 -14.87 -2.21 -11.05
C PHE A 61 -13.44 -2.47 -10.58
N CYS A 62 -12.51 -1.61 -10.95
CA CYS A 62 -11.09 -1.79 -10.64
C CYS A 62 -10.54 -0.59 -9.88
N PHE A 63 -9.89 -0.85 -8.74
CA PHE A 63 -8.98 0.10 -8.09
C PHE A 63 -7.57 -0.19 -8.59
N LEU A 64 -6.89 0.83 -9.08
CA LEU A 64 -5.49 0.73 -9.52
C LEU A 64 -4.61 1.64 -8.66
N GLY A 65 -3.53 1.11 -8.16
CA GLY A 65 -2.58 1.85 -7.34
C GLY A 65 -1.20 1.20 -7.32
N HIS A 66 -0.27 1.83 -6.63
CA HIS A 66 1.07 1.30 -6.41
C HIS A 66 1.47 1.42 -4.94
N THR A 67 2.35 0.54 -4.48
CA THR A 67 2.87 0.51 -3.11
C THR A 67 4.32 0.95 -3.02
N ASP A 68 5.03 0.95 -4.14
CA ASP A 68 6.39 1.43 -4.19
C ASP A 68 6.48 2.95 -4.06
N VAL A 69 7.61 3.42 -3.57
CA VAL A 69 7.86 4.83 -3.31
C VAL A 69 9.22 5.25 -3.87
N VAL A 70 9.36 6.52 -4.19
CA VAL A 70 10.67 7.09 -4.53
C VAL A 70 11.55 7.19 -3.28
N PRO A 71 12.89 7.22 -3.43
CA PRO A 71 13.79 7.45 -2.31
C PRO A 71 13.42 8.72 -1.54
N PRO A 72 13.55 8.73 -0.19
CA PRO A 72 13.12 9.87 0.63
C PRO A 72 14.04 11.09 0.55
N GLY A 73 15.26 10.94 0.02
CA GLY A 73 16.29 11.95 0.11
C GLY A 73 16.93 12.03 1.50
N PRO A 74 17.68 13.10 1.80
CA PRO A 74 18.35 13.24 3.09
C PRO A 74 17.35 13.31 4.25
N GLU A 75 17.56 12.50 5.28
CA GLU A 75 16.70 12.52 6.49
C GLU A 75 16.70 13.87 7.20
N SER A 76 17.78 14.65 7.07
CA SER A 76 17.89 16.00 7.63
C SER A 76 16.85 16.99 7.07
N GLU A 77 16.25 16.69 5.94
CA GLU A 77 15.18 17.51 5.32
C GLU A 77 13.78 17.12 5.82
N TRP A 78 13.68 16.08 6.63
CA TRP A 78 12.44 15.60 7.20
C TRP A 78 12.26 16.07 8.64
N SER A 79 11.06 16.50 9.02
CA SER A 79 10.73 16.85 10.41
C SER A 79 10.60 15.62 11.32
N VAL A 80 10.30 14.47 10.73
CA VAL A 80 10.27 13.15 11.39
C VAL A 80 10.90 12.12 10.43
N PRO A 81 11.36 10.95 10.90
CA PRO A 81 11.93 9.95 10.01
C PRO A 81 10.97 9.58 8.88
N PRO A 82 11.45 9.47 7.61
CA PRO A 82 10.58 9.35 6.44
C PRO A 82 9.72 8.09 6.38
N PHE A 83 10.06 7.06 7.14
CA PHE A 83 9.26 5.81 7.24
C PHE A 83 8.68 5.59 8.64
N SER A 84 8.55 6.64 9.45
CA SER A 84 8.01 6.53 10.81
C SER A 84 6.48 6.40 10.86
N GLY A 85 5.78 7.03 9.92
CA GLY A 85 4.32 7.12 9.96
C GLY A 85 3.80 7.86 11.19
N GLU A 86 4.54 8.87 11.66
CA GLU A 86 4.13 9.67 12.81
C GLU A 86 2.92 10.54 12.48
N ILE A 87 2.09 10.75 13.50
CA ILE A 87 0.91 11.63 13.41
C ILE A 87 1.16 12.86 14.27
N ILE A 88 1.14 14.02 13.64
CA ILE A 88 1.31 15.32 14.27
C ILE A 88 0.19 16.23 13.77
N ASP A 89 -0.54 16.88 14.66
CA ASP A 89 -1.63 17.81 14.36
C ASP A 89 -2.63 17.22 13.32
N ASN A 90 -3.07 15.99 13.53
CA ASN A 90 -3.99 15.25 12.64
C ASN A 90 -3.47 15.01 11.22
N LYS A 91 -2.17 15.09 11.01
CA LYS A 91 -1.52 14.77 9.73
C LYS A 91 -0.56 13.60 9.92
N ILE A 92 -0.61 12.63 9.03
CA ILE A 92 0.36 11.54 9.01
C ILE A 92 1.54 11.90 8.10
N TYR A 93 2.74 11.68 8.61
CA TYR A 93 3.99 12.00 7.92
C TYR A 93 4.71 10.72 7.48
N GLY A 94 5.16 10.72 6.25
CA GLY A 94 6.01 9.63 5.74
C GLY A 94 6.09 9.60 4.23
N ARG A 95 7.19 9.03 3.72
CA ARG A 95 7.36 8.80 2.30
C ARG A 95 6.27 7.82 1.82
N GLY A 96 5.52 8.21 0.79
CA GLY A 96 4.41 7.45 0.25
C GLY A 96 3.08 7.65 0.96
N ALA A 97 3.00 8.47 2.01
CA ALA A 97 1.73 8.75 2.70
C ALA A 97 0.69 9.34 1.73
N ALA A 98 1.07 10.33 0.92
CA ALA A 98 0.21 10.95 -0.09
C ALA A 98 0.26 10.23 -1.44
N ASP A 99 1.42 9.78 -1.86
CA ASP A 99 1.65 9.11 -3.15
C ASP A 99 2.33 7.75 -2.96
N MET A 100 1.56 6.61 -2.93
CA MET A 100 0.11 6.68 -2.83
C MET A 100 -0.44 5.66 -1.82
N LYS A 101 0.32 5.33 -0.77
CA LYS A 101 -0.11 4.36 0.26
C LYS A 101 -1.41 4.79 0.96
N GLY A 102 -1.64 6.11 1.10
CA GLY A 102 -2.90 6.64 1.61
C GLY A 102 -4.08 6.27 0.71
N GLY A 103 -3.93 6.46 -0.60
CA GLY A 103 -4.93 6.05 -1.58
C GLY A 103 -5.17 4.55 -1.60
N VAL A 104 -4.10 3.74 -1.50
CA VAL A 104 -4.20 2.28 -1.39
C VAL A 104 -4.98 1.88 -0.15
N ALA A 105 -4.64 2.41 1.02
CA ALA A 105 -5.36 2.11 2.26
C ALA A 105 -6.84 2.50 2.18
N LEU A 106 -7.15 3.65 1.58
CA LEU A 106 -8.54 4.08 1.36
C LEU A 106 -9.31 3.17 0.41
N SER A 107 -8.69 2.66 -0.65
CA SER A 107 -9.35 1.75 -1.58
C SER A 107 -9.80 0.45 -0.91
N LEU A 108 -9.09 0.00 0.12
CA LEU A 108 -9.39 -1.23 0.85
C LEU A 108 -10.56 -1.10 1.85
N ILE A 109 -11.10 0.10 2.08
CA ILE A 109 -12.31 0.29 2.91
C ILE A 109 -13.52 -0.44 2.32
N HIS A 110 -13.56 -0.59 1.00
CA HIS A 110 -14.71 -1.13 0.26
C HIS A 110 -14.72 -2.67 0.15
N ILE A 111 -13.84 -3.34 0.88
CA ILE A 111 -13.84 -4.80 0.92
C ILE A 111 -14.86 -5.34 1.92
#